data_c4a1842be10dcedfa566b66595fc392e
#
_entry.id   c4a1842be10dcedfa566b66595fc392e
#
_cell.length_a   1.000
_cell.length_b   1.000
_cell.length_c   1.000
_cell.angle_alpha   90.00
_cell.angle_beta   90.00
_cell.angle_gamma   90.00
#
_symmetry.space_group_name_H-M   'P 1'
#
loop_
_entity.id
_entity.type
_entity.pdbx_description
1 polymer ?
#
loop_
_entity_poly.entity_id
_entity_poly.type
_entity_poly.pdbx_seq_one_letter_code
_entity_poly.pdbx_strand_id
1 'polypeptide(L)'
;MPPSQVHQLLENTDETYCIDDEALYNICFRTLKLTTPTYGDLNHLVSATTSGVTTCLCFPGQLNADLRKLAVNMVPSPRLYFFMPGFAPLTSRGNQQYRALTVPELTQQMFDAKNMMAACDPRHGRYLTVAAVFRGRMSMKEVDEQMLSVQSKNSSYFVEWIPNNVKTAVCDIPPRGLKMAATFIGNSTAIQELFKRISEQFTAMFRRKAFLHWYTGEGMDEMEFTEAESNMNDLVSEYQQYQDATAEEGEFEEEAEEEVA
;
A
#
# COMPACT_ATOMS: atom_id res chain seq x y z
N MET A 1 3.36 -7.76 14.15
CA MET A 1 4.11 -6.49 14.34
C MET A 1 3.68 -5.88 15.66
N PRO A 2 4.56 -5.66 16.65
CA PRO A 2 4.16 -5.04 17.91
C PRO A 2 3.96 -3.52 17.76
N PRO A 3 3.08 -2.90 18.56
CA PRO A 3 2.81 -1.45 18.49
C PRO A 3 4.04 -0.58 18.69
N SER A 4 5.00 -1.01 19.50
CA SER A 4 6.28 -0.31 19.68
C SER A 4 7.09 -0.20 18.37
N GLN A 5 7.00 -1.17 17.47
CA GLN A 5 7.60 -1.07 16.14
C GLN A 5 6.85 -0.09 15.24
N VAL A 6 5.52 -0.08 15.30
CA VAL A 6 4.71 0.90 14.55
C VAL A 6 5.03 2.32 15.02
N HIS A 7 5.16 2.53 16.32
CA HIS A 7 5.56 3.80 16.91
C HIS A 7 6.93 4.28 16.39
N GLN A 8 7.94 3.39 16.39
CA GLN A 8 9.25 3.72 15.83
C GLN A 8 9.23 4.00 14.31
N LEU A 9 8.40 3.29 13.57
CA LEU A 9 8.19 3.60 12.15
C LEU A 9 7.54 4.97 11.97
N LEU A 10 6.53 5.32 12.78
CA LEU A 10 5.85 6.62 12.72
C LEU A 10 6.78 7.82 12.95
N GLU A 11 7.86 7.65 13.67
CA GLU A 11 8.79 8.75 13.99
C GLU A 11 9.97 8.83 13.02
N ASN A 12 10.39 7.70 12.43
CA ASN A 12 11.71 7.61 11.80
C ASN A 12 11.69 7.16 10.32
N THR A 13 10.51 7.04 9.68
CA THR A 13 10.44 6.62 8.27
C THR A 13 9.67 7.60 7.40
N ASP A 14 10.02 7.68 6.14
CA ASP A 14 9.36 8.50 5.13
C ASP A 14 8.36 7.69 4.28
N GLU A 15 8.61 6.39 4.13
CA GLU A 15 7.75 5.45 3.39
C GLU A 15 7.78 4.07 4.06
N THR A 16 6.61 3.44 4.20
CA THR A 16 6.51 2.08 4.74
C THR A 16 5.61 1.23 3.87
N TYR A 17 6.13 0.14 3.34
CA TYR A 17 5.37 -0.84 2.56
C TYR A 17 4.84 -1.93 3.49
N CYS A 18 3.52 -1.99 3.62
CA CYS A 18 2.84 -2.98 4.48
C CYS A 18 2.61 -4.28 3.70
N ILE A 19 3.37 -5.31 4.04
CA ILE A 19 3.24 -6.66 3.47
C ILE A 19 2.92 -7.62 4.62
N ASP A 20 1.80 -8.31 4.50
CA ASP A 20 1.29 -9.23 5.51
C ASP A 20 1.41 -10.68 5.03
N ASP A 21 2.01 -11.54 5.84
CA ASP A 21 2.17 -12.97 5.52
C ASP A 21 0.83 -13.65 5.28
N GLU A 22 -0.24 -13.25 5.97
CA GLU A 22 -1.59 -13.77 5.74
C GLU A 22 -2.09 -13.46 4.32
N ALA A 23 -1.88 -12.23 3.85
CA ALA A 23 -2.24 -11.83 2.49
C ALA A 23 -1.42 -12.59 1.45
N LEU A 24 -0.10 -12.72 1.67
CA LEU A 24 0.78 -13.48 0.80
C LEU A 24 0.39 -14.96 0.72
N TYR A 25 0.07 -15.57 1.87
CA TYR A 25 -0.42 -16.95 1.92
C TYR A 25 -1.72 -17.12 1.12
N ASN A 26 -2.66 -16.18 1.29
CA ASN A 26 -3.92 -16.18 0.55
C ASN A 26 -3.70 -16.04 -0.97
N ILE A 27 -2.76 -15.21 -1.40
CA ILE A 27 -2.37 -15.10 -2.82
C ILE A 27 -1.83 -16.42 -3.33
N CYS A 28 -0.88 -17.04 -2.61
CA CYS A 28 -0.30 -18.32 -3.00
C CYS A 28 -1.36 -19.43 -3.10
N PHE A 29 -2.24 -19.52 -2.13
CA PHE A 29 -3.24 -20.57 -2.08
C PHE A 29 -4.39 -20.35 -3.07
N ARG A 30 -4.99 -19.15 -3.10
CA ARG A 30 -6.19 -18.85 -3.88
C ARG A 30 -5.89 -18.49 -5.33
N THR A 31 -4.88 -17.65 -5.55
CA THR A 31 -4.55 -17.10 -6.88
C THR A 31 -3.57 -18.02 -7.62
N LEU A 32 -2.48 -18.39 -6.98
CA LEU A 32 -1.44 -19.23 -7.58
C LEU A 32 -1.78 -20.74 -7.51
N LYS A 33 -2.79 -21.14 -6.73
CA LYS A 33 -3.24 -22.52 -6.56
C LYS A 33 -2.14 -23.46 -6.02
N LEU A 34 -1.26 -22.94 -5.17
CA LEU A 34 -0.28 -23.76 -4.47
C LEU A 34 -0.95 -24.47 -3.30
N THR A 35 -0.84 -25.80 -3.24
CA THR A 35 -1.46 -26.60 -2.16
C THR A 35 -0.75 -26.45 -0.83
N THR A 36 0.57 -26.28 -0.86
CA THR A 36 1.43 -26.13 0.33
C THR A 36 2.40 -24.97 0.11
N PRO A 37 1.97 -23.70 0.31
CA PRO A 37 2.87 -22.57 0.19
C PRO A 37 4.02 -22.65 1.19
N THR A 38 5.22 -22.34 0.74
CA THR A 38 6.43 -22.27 1.55
C THR A 38 6.87 -20.83 1.73
N TYR A 39 7.73 -20.55 2.72
CA TYR A 39 8.34 -19.23 2.85
C TYR A 39 9.12 -18.81 1.59
N GLY A 40 9.68 -19.75 0.83
CA GLY A 40 10.30 -19.46 -0.45
C GLY A 40 9.34 -18.89 -1.47
N ASP A 41 8.09 -19.39 -1.51
CA ASP A 41 7.04 -18.86 -2.39
C ASP A 41 6.60 -17.46 -1.96
N LEU A 42 6.43 -17.23 -0.65
CA LEU A 42 6.12 -15.90 -0.09
C LEU A 42 7.22 -14.89 -0.42
N ASN A 43 8.48 -15.27 -0.19
CA ASN A 43 9.64 -14.43 -0.48
C ASN A 43 9.77 -14.11 -1.97
N HIS A 44 9.34 -15.01 -2.85
CA HIS A 44 9.31 -14.76 -4.29
C HIS A 44 8.32 -13.64 -4.65
N LEU A 45 7.14 -13.64 -4.06
CA LEU A 45 6.15 -12.56 -4.24
C LEU A 45 6.69 -11.22 -3.74
N VAL A 46 7.27 -11.19 -2.55
CA VAL A 46 7.90 -10.00 -1.98
C VAL A 46 9.02 -9.48 -2.88
N SER A 47 9.87 -10.38 -3.39
CA SER A 47 10.96 -10.01 -4.30
C SER A 47 10.47 -9.41 -5.61
N ALA A 48 9.39 -9.95 -6.18
CA ALA A 48 8.79 -9.43 -7.40
C ALA A 48 8.25 -8.01 -7.19
N THR A 49 7.56 -7.78 -6.08
CA THR A 49 7.03 -6.46 -5.72
C THR A 49 8.13 -5.46 -5.44
N THR A 50 9.12 -5.82 -4.64
CA THR A 50 10.28 -4.97 -4.34
C THR A 50 11.04 -4.61 -5.61
N SER A 51 11.24 -5.55 -6.54
CA SER A 51 11.84 -5.28 -7.85
C SER A 51 11.03 -4.28 -8.66
N GLY A 52 9.70 -4.30 -8.54
CA GLY A 52 8.82 -3.32 -9.19
C GLY A 52 8.92 -1.93 -8.58
N VAL A 53 8.90 -1.81 -7.26
CA VAL A 53 9.05 -0.54 -6.53
C VAL A 53 10.41 0.09 -6.80
N THR A 54 11.49 -0.69 -6.79
CA THR A 54 12.86 -0.22 -7.00
C THR A 54 13.25 -0.08 -8.49
N THR A 55 12.32 -0.31 -9.41
CA THR A 55 12.58 -0.16 -10.86
C THR A 55 13.13 1.23 -11.20
N CYS A 56 12.64 2.26 -10.55
CA CYS A 56 13.07 3.65 -10.75
C CYS A 56 14.55 3.88 -10.41
N LEU A 57 15.10 3.10 -9.46
CA LEU A 57 16.51 3.17 -9.06
C LEU A 57 17.42 2.39 -10.01
N CYS A 58 16.89 1.34 -10.64
CA CYS A 58 17.67 0.42 -11.47
C CYS A 58 17.71 0.82 -12.94
N PHE A 59 16.65 1.47 -13.42
CA PHE A 59 16.47 1.78 -14.84
C PHE A 59 16.14 3.27 -15.05
N PRO A 60 16.63 3.87 -16.13
CA PRO A 60 16.30 5.25 -16.46
C PRO A 60 14.80 5.39 -16.77
N GLY A 61 14.19 6.43 -16.23
CA GLY A 61 12.77 6.76 -16.42
C GLY A 61 12.51 8.23 -16.16
N GLN A 62 11.38 8.74 -16.68
CA GLN A 62 11.01 10.15 -16.53
C GLN A 62 10.26 10.42 -15.23
N LEU A 63 9.53 9.44 -14.71
CA LEU A 63 8.69 9.58 -13.51
C LEU A 63 9.29 8.79 -12.33
N ASN A 64 9.24 9.39 -11.13
CA ASN A 64 9.73 8.77 -9.88
C ASN A 64 11.17 8.25 -9.99
N ALA A 65 12.10 9.15 -10.34
CA ALA A 65 13.51 8.80 -10.53
C ALA A 65 14.22 8.31 -9.24
N ASP A 66 13.60 8.52 -8.10
CA ASP A 66 14.06 8.01 -6.80
C ASP A 66 12.88 7.80 -5.82
N LEU A 67 13.13 7.10 -4.72
CA LEU A 67 12.11 6.84 -3.70
C LEU A 67 11.62 8.13 -3.03
N ARG A 68 12.48 9.13 -2.87
CA ARG A 68 12.09 10.43 -2.30
C ARG A 68 11.05 11.15 -3.18
N LYS A 69 11.22 11.12 -4.50
CA LYS A 69 10.21 11.66 -5.42
C LYS A 69 8.91 10.88 -5.37
N LEU A 70 8.99 9.56 -5.17
CA LEU A 70 7.81 8.74 -4.95
C LEU A 70 7.10 9.17 -3.67
N ALA A 71 7.82 9.35 -2.55
CA ALA A 71 7.25 9.83 -1.29
C ALA A 71 6.51 11.16 -1.46
N VAL A 72 7.17 12.16 -2.06
CA VAL A 72 6.56 13.49 -2.30
C VAL A 72 5.25 13.41 -3.09
N ASN A 73 5.15 12.48 -4.03
CA ASN A 73 3.94 12.31 -4.85
C ASN A 73 2.86 11.45 -4.16
N MET A 74 3.23 10.63 -3.18
CA MET A 74 2.36 9.61 -2.61
C MET A 74 1.87 9.95 -1.20
N VAL A 75 2.57 10.83 -0.48
CA VAL A 75 2.28 11.17 0.92
C VAL A 75 1.63 12.55 0.98
N PRO A 76 0.30 12.62 1.16
CA PRO A 76 -0.42 13.91 1.24
C PRO A 76 -0.25 14.60 2.61
N SER A 77 0.01 13.84 3.66
CA SER A 77 0.20 14.32 5.04
C SER A 77 1.37 13.59 5.69
N PRO A 78 2.16 14.24 6.57
CA PRO A 78 3.41 13.70 7.10
C PRO A 78 3.32 12.32 7.79
N ARG A 79 2.15 11.90 8.24
CA ARG A 79 1.94 10.62 8.93
C ARG A 79 1.30 9.53 8.05
N LEU A 80 0.78 9.89 6.85
CA LEU A 80 0.03 8.99 5.97
C LEU A 80 0.95 8.37 4.90
N TYR A 81 1.95 7.62 5.28
CA TYR A 81 2.97 7.02 4.40
C TYR A 81 3.01 5.49 4.43
N PHE A 82 1.94 4.85 4.88
CA PHE A 82 1.81 3.39 4.87
C PHE A 82 1.15 2.92 3.57
N PHE A 83 1.91 2.24 2.74
CA PHE A 83 1.47 1.83 1.41
C PHE A 83 1.09 0.36 1.36
N MET A 84 0.04 0.09 0.57
CA MET A 84 -0.41 -1.25 0.22
C MET A 84 0.17 -1.61 -1.14
N PRO A 85 1.15 -2.53 -1.24
CA PRO A 85 1.67 -2.96 -2.53
C PRO A 85 0.83 -4.08 -3.13
N GLY A 86 0.85 -4.13 -4.47
CA GLY A 86 0.26 -5.21 -5.26
C GLY A 86 1.12 -5.52 -6.48
N PHE A 87 0.98 -6.70 -7.04
CA PHE A 87 1.72 -7.13 -8.22
C PHE A 87 0.79 -7.84 -9.22
N ALA A 88 1.01 -7.61 -10.51
CA ALA A 88 0.36 -8.30 -11.60
C ALA A 88 1.41 -8.60 -12.71
N PRO A 89 1.30 -9.72 -13.41
CA PRO A 89 0.27 -10.74 -13.35
C PRO A 89 0.55 -11.79 -12.25
N LEU A 90 -0.50 -12.23 -11.59
CA LEU A 90 -0.47 -13.37 -10.68
C LEU A 90 -1.33 -14.49 -11.29
N THR A 91 -0.69 -15.51 -11.83
CA THR A 91 -1.38 -16.63 -12.51
C THR A 91 -0.83 -17.96 -12.06
N SER A 92 -1.71 -18.96 -11.93
CA SER A 92 -1.28 -20.34 -11.67
C SER A 92 -0.55 -20.92 -12.88
N ARG A 93 0.39 -21.84 -12.62
CA ARG A 93 1.23 -22.47 -13.65
C ARG A 93 0.42 -23.08 -14.81
N GLY A 94 -0.75 -23.65 -14.54
CA GLY A 94 -1.62 -24.24 -15.57
C GLY A 94 -2.32 -23.23 -16.47
N ASN A 95 -2.57 -22.02 -15.99
CA ASN A 95 -3.32 -20.99 -16.72
C ASN A 95 -2.41 -20.01 -17.48
N GLN A 96 -1.12 -20.02 -17.23
CA GLN A 96 -0.16 -19.07 -17.80
C GLN A 96 -0.09 -19.16 -19.34
N GLN A 97 -0.32 -20.34 -19.91
CA GLN A 97 -0.26 -20.56 -21.37
C GLN A 97 -1.53 -20.11 -22.13
N TYR A 98 -2.66 -19.99 -21.43
CA TYR A 98 -3.96 -19.74 -22.04
C TYR A 98 -4.44 -18.29 -21.88
N ARG A 99 -3.76 -17.47 -21.12
CA ARG A 99 -4.18 -16.11 -20.82
C ARG A 99 -3.35 -15.10 -21.63
N ALA A 100 -4.05 -14.33 -22.48
CA ALA A 100 -3.41 -13.21 -23.16
C ALA A 100 -3.12 -12.11 -22.14
N LEU A 101 -1.85 -11.70 -22.01
CA LEU A 101 -1.46 -10.62 -21.14
C LEU A 101 -1.59 -9.29 -21.90
N THR A 102 -2.61 -8.52 -21.54
CA THR A 102 -2.89 -7.21 -22.12
C THR A 102 -2.83 -6.13 -21.05
N VAL A 103 -2.67 -4.86 -21.45
CA VAL A 103 -2.66 -3.74 -20.51
C VAL A 103 -3.98 -3.64 -19.71
N PRO A 104 -5.17 -3.77 -20.31
CA PRO A 104 -6.42 -3.79 -19.57
C PRO A 104 -6.49 -4.90 -18.53
N GLU A 105 -5.98 -6.08 -18.85
CA GLU A 105 -5.99 -7.22 -17.94
C GLU A 105 -5.00 -7.03 -16.77
N LEU A 106 -3.81 -6.48 -17.02
CA LEU A 106 -2.87 -6.08 -15.97
C LEU A 106 -3.48 -5.05 -15.04
N THR A 107 -4.12 -4.03 -15.60
CA THR A 107 -4.74 -2.96 -14.82
C THR A 107 -5.88 -3.50 -13.95
N GLN A 108 -6.72 -4.38 -14.49
CA GLN A 108 -7.78 -5.02 -13.72
C GLN A 108 -7.24 -5.87 -12.57
N GLN A 109 -6.20 -6.67 -12.81
CA GLN A 109 -5.58 -7.49 -11.77
C GLN A 109 -4.88 -6.65 -10.71
N MET A 110 -4.24 -5.55 -11.11
CA MET A 110 -3.51 -4.66 -10.22
C MET A 110 -4.44 -4.01 -9.17
N PHE A 111 -5.67 -3.66 -9.55
CA PHE A 111 -6.68 -3.08 -8.64
C PHE A 111 -7.56 -4.15 -7.94
N ASP A 112 -7.37 -5.44 -8.23
CA ASP A 112 -8.13 -6.49 -7.54
C ASP A 112 -7.67 -6.61 -6.08
N ALA A 113 -8.62 -6.51 -5.15
CA ALA A 113 -8.36 -6.69 -3.71
C ALA A 113 -7.64 -8.01 -3.38
N LYS A 114 -7.82 -9.05 -4.20
CA LYS A 114 -7.18 -10.35 -4.03
C LYS A 114 -5.67 -10.35 -4.33
N ASN A 115 -5.19 -9.33 -5.03
CA ASN A 115 -3.78 -9.20 -5.40
C ASN A 115 -3.03 -8.22 -4.49
N MET A 116 -3.72 -7.62 -3.51
CA MET A 116 -3.09 -6.76 -2.51
C MET A 116 -2.30 -7.61 -1.51
N MET A 117 -1.09 -7.16 -1.18
CA MET A 117 -0.19 -7.85 -0.24
C MET A 117 -0.37 -7.40 1.20
N ALA A 118 -1.24 -6.43 1.45
CA ALA A 118 -1.72 -6.09 2.78
C ALA A 118 -3.08 -6.77 3.03
N ALA A 119 -3.30 -7.31 4.21
CA ALA A 119 -4.55 -7.96 4.58
C ALA A 119 -5.64 -6.94 4.94
N CYS A 120 -5.92 -6.03 4.00
CA CYS A 120 -6.94 -5.00 4.07
C CYS A 120 -7.72 -5.00 2.76
N ASP A 121 -9.03 -4.76 2.84
CA ASP A 121 -9.86 -4.63 1.64
C ASP A 121 -9.91 -3.15 1.20
N PRO A 122 -9.37 -2.79 0.04
CA PRO A 122 -9.39 -1.40 -0.45
C PRO A 122 -10.80 -0.82 -0.58
N ARG A 123 -11.82 -1.68 -0.69
CA ARG A 123 -13.22 -1.26 -0.83
C ARG A 123 -13.83 -0.71 0.47
N HIS A 124 -13.17 -0.95 1.62
CA HIS A 124 -13.57 -0.41 2.91
C HIS A 124 -13.01 0.98 3.19
N GLY A 125 -12.26 1.54 2.26
CA GLY A 125 -11.68 2.88 2.36
C GLY A 125 -11.66 3.58 1.02
N ARG A 126 -10.90 4.66 0.97
CA ARG A 126 -10.64 5.44 -0.24
C ARG A 126 -9.15 5.51 -0.51
N TYR A 127 -8.76 5.53 -1.78
CA TYR A 127 -7.40 5.82 -2.18
C TYR A 127 -7.14 7.32 -2.07
N LEU A 128 -6.11 7.68 -1.31
CA LEU A 128 -5.54 9.03 -1.29
C LEU A 128 -4.71 9.24 -2.55
N THR A 129 -3.74 8.37 -2.75
CA THR A 129 -2.84 8.38 -3.91
C THR A 129 -2.53 6.96 -4.36
N VAL A 130 -2.22 6.81 -5.63
CA VAL A 130 -1.82 5.54 -6.25
C VAL A 130 -0.65 5.78 -7.17
N ALA A 131 0.38 4.94 -7.10
CA ALA A 131 1.41 4.83 -8.11
C ALA A 131 1.33 3.46 -8.80
N ALA A 132 1.38 3.47 -10.12
CA ALA A 132 1.40 2.28 -10.95
C ALA A 132 2.67 2.25 -11.79
N VAL A 133 3.50 1.23 -11.57
CA VAL A 133 4.75 1.04 -12.32
C VAL A 133 4.57 -0.12 -13.29
N PHE A 134 4.49 0.19 -14.57
CA PHE A 134 4.39 -0.80 -15.62
C PHE A 134 5.78 -1.14 -16.17
N ARG A 135 6.01 -2.42 -16.41
CA ARG A 135 7.28 -2.91 -17.00
C ARG A 135 7.00 -3.76 -18.21
N GLY A 136 7.76 -3.54 -19.28
CA GLY A 136 7.64 -4.25 -20.55
C GLY A 136 7.27 -3.31 -21.70
N ARG A 137 7.26 -3.85 -22.92
CA ARG A 137 6.90 -3.07 -24.11
C ARG A 137 5.40 -2.93 -24.24
N MET A 138 4.88 -1.74 -23.98
CA MET A 138 3.47 -1.39 -24.09
C MET A 138 3.29 0.06 -24.52
N SER A 139 2.10 0.38 -25.02
CA SER A 139 1.77 1.74 -25.43
C SER A 139 1.43 2.60 -24.20
N MET A 140 2.13 3.72 -24.03
CA MET A 140 1.82 4.72 -23.00
C MET A 140 0.38 5.20 -23.10
N LYS A 141 -0.10 5.44 -24.33
CA LYS A 141 -1.47 5.87 -24.59
C LYS A 141 -2.49 4.88 -24.04
N GLU A 142 -2.28 3.58 -24.27
CA GLU A 142 -3.16 2.52 -23.79
C GLU A 142 -3.15 2.46 -22.24
N VAL A 143 -1.98 2.61 -21.63
CA VAL A 143 -1.84 2.67 -20.18
C VAL A 143 -2.63 3.85 -19.59
N ASP A 144 -2.46 5.06 -20.15
CA ASP A 144 -3.15 6.27 -19.68
C ASP A 144 -4.67 6.16 -19.86
N GLU A 145 -5.14 5.63 -20.99
CA GLU A 145 -6.56 5.39 -21.23
C GLU A 145 -7.16 4.40 -20.22
N GLN A 146 -6.44 3.34 -19.89
CA GLN A 146 -6.89 2.36 -18.89
C GLN A 146 -6.90 2.96 -17.47
N MET A 147 -5.90 3.73 -17.10
CA MET A 147 -5.85 4.38 -15.78
C MET A 147 -6.98 5.40 -15.61
N LEU A 148 -7.27 6.22 -16.63
CA LEU A 148 -8.41 7.12 -16.65
C LEU A 148 -9.74 6.38 -16.57
N SER A 149 -9.87 5.24 -17.26
CA SER A 149 -11.07 4.40 -17.22
C SER A 149 -11.31 3.82 -15.81
N VAL A 150 -10.25 3.39 -15.12
CA VAL A 150 -10.33 2.88 -13.74
C VAL A 150 -10.77 3.97 -12.78
N GLN A 151 -10.17 5.16 -12.87
CA GLN A 151 -10.55 6.30 -12.03
C GLN A 151 -12.00 6.70 -12.25
N SER A 152 -12.45 6.77 -13.50
CA SER A 152 -13.83 7.17 -13.83
C SER A 152 -14.86 6.15 -13.35
N LYS A 153 -14.56 4.86 -13.50
CA LYS A 153 -15.47 3.77 -13.09
C LYS A 153 -15.56 3.58 -11.58
N ASN A 154 -14.49 3.94 -10.87
CA ASN A 154 -14.34 3.72 -9.43
C ASN A 154 -14.15 5.05 -8.68
N SER A 155 -14.72 6.13 -9.15
CA SER A 155 -14.53 7.47 -8.57
C SER A 155 -14.86 7.53 -7.07
N SER A 156 -15.84 6.76 -6.60
CA SER A 156 -16.20 6.68 -5.18
C SER A 156 -15.11 6.09 -4.27
N TYR A 157 -14.13 5.37 -4.83
CA TYR A 157 -13.00 4.81 -4.09
C TYR A 157 -11.77 5.71 -4.06
N PHE A 158 -11.82 6.88 -4.70
CA PHE A 158 -10.77 7.89 -4.67
C PHE A 158 -11.27 9.12 -3.91
N VAL A 159 -10.38 9.77 -3.18
CA VAL A 159 -10.70 11.04 -2.52
C VAL A 159 -10.85 12.16 -3.56
N GLU A 160 -11.82 13.04 -3.36
CA GLU A 160 -12.16 14.11 -4.31
C GLU A 160 -11.25 15.33 -4.18
N TRP A 161 -10.73 15.57 -2.97
CA TRP A 161 -9.89 16.72 -2.65
C TRP A 161 -8.45 16.62 -3.13
N ILE A 162 -7.95 15.45 -3.58
CA ILE A 162 -6.64 15.31 -4.22
C ILE A 162 -6.83 15.19 -5.73
N PRO A 163 -6.42 16.20 -6.52
CA PRO A 163 -6.45 16.09 -7.98
C PRO A 163 -5.34 15.15 -8.47
N ASN A 164 -5.60 14.43 -9.57
CA ASN A 164 -4.61 13.53 -10.18
C ASN A 164 -4.04 12.48 -9.21
N ASN A 165 -4.90 11.78 -8.50
CA ASN A 165 -4.54 10.77 -7.49
C ASN A 165 -3.63 9.66 -8.02
N VAL A 166 -3.63 9.38 -9.32
CA VAL A 166 -2.90 8.26 -9.90
C VAL A 166 -1.69 8.76 -10.66
N LYS A 167 -0.53 8.24 -10.31
CA LYS A 167 0.75 8.45 -11.02
C LYS A 167 1.15 7.17 -11.74
N THR A 168 1.58 7.30 -12.98
CA THR A 168 1.94 6.16 -13.82
C THR A 168 3.39 6.29 -14.27
N ALA A 169 4.13 5.18 -14.15
CA ALA A 169 5.49 5.06 -14.68
C ALA A 169 5.58 3.85 -15.60
N VAL A 170 6.33 3.95 -16.69
CA VAL A 170 6.57 2.83 -17.61
C VAL A 170 8.06 2.65 -17.81
N CYS A 171 8.50 1.39 -17.71
CA CYS A 171 9.85 0.95 -18.00
C CYS A 171 9.80 -0.13 -19.09
N ASP A 172 10.59 0.01 -20.15
CA ASP A 172 10.58 -0.92 -21.28
C ASP A 172 11.16 -2.30 -20.95
N ILE A 173 11.89 -2.43 -19.85
CA ILE A 173 12.57 -3.66 -19.45
C ILE A 173 11.67 -4.47 -18.54
N PRO A 174 11.11 -5.60 -18.99
CA PRO A 174 10.25 -6.46 -18.17
C PRO A 174 11.07 -7.22 -17.11
N PRO A 175 10.42 -7.71 -16.04
CA PRO A 175 11.07 -8.61 -15.10
C PRO A 175 11.36 -9.96 -15.77
N ARG A 176 12.34 -10.68 -15.22
CA ARG A 176 12.76 -11.98 -15.77
C ARG A 176 11.58 -12.97 -15.76
N GLY A 177 11.35 -13.59 -16.90
CA GLY A 177 10.29 -14.60 -17.09
C GLY A 177 8.91 -14.07 -17.46
N LEU A 178 8.74 -12.74 -17.52
CA LEU A 178 7.48 -12.09 -17.91
C LEU A 178 7.71 -11.19 -19.13
N LYS A 179 6.69 -11.04 -19.96
CA LYS A 179 6.70 -10.08 -21.07
C LYS A 179 6.28 -8.69 -20.62
N MET A 180 5.35 -8.63 -19.68
CA MET A 180 4.83 -7.40 -19.07
C MET A 180 4.50 -7.66 -17.62
N ALA A 181 4.66 -6.65 -16.78
CA ALA A 181 4.27 -6.68 -15.38
C ALA A 181 3.81 -5.28 -14.95
N ALA A 182 3.02 -5.22 -13.89
CA ALA A 182 2.64 -3.99 -13.24
C ALA A 182 2.80 -4.13 -11.72
N THR A 183 3.35 -3.11 -11.09
CA THR A 183 3.44 -3.01 -9.64
C THR A 183 2.55 -1.87 -9.18
N PHE A 184 1.70 -2.17 -8.25
CA PHE A 184 0.77 -1.24 -7.63
C PHE A 184 1.32 -0.79 -6.28
N ILE A 185 1.24 0.50 -6.02
CA ILE A 185 1.57 1.10 -4.72
C ILE A 185 0.40 2.02 -4.39
N GLY A 186 -0.41 1.63 -3.42
CA GLY A 186 -1.60 2.39 -3.03
C GLY A 186 -1.48 2.95 -1.63
N ASN A 187 -1.72 4.25 -1.49
CA ASN A 187 -1.98 4.87 -0.20
C ASN A 187 -3.50 4.91 -0.01
N SER A 188 -4.01 4.00 0.79
CA SER A 188 -5.45 3.86 1.02
C SER A 188 -5.78 3.97 2.50
N THR A 189 -6.87 4.64 2.82
CA THR A 189 -7.38 4.72 4.19
C THR A 189 -7.82 3.37 4.75
N ALA A 190 -8.04 2.35 3.89
CA ALA A 190 -8.33 0.98 4.31
C ALA A 190 -7.21 0.34 5.12
N ILE A 191 -5.97 0.88 5.06
CA ILE A 191 -4.84 0.40 5.88
C ILE A 191 -5.12 0.50 7.38
N GLN A 192 -6.05 1.37 7.81
CA GLN A 192 -6.48 1.46 9.19
C GLN A 192 -6.99 0.13 9.76
N GLU A 193 -7.53 -0.77 8.92
CA GLU A 193 -7.96 -2.10 9.35
C GLU A 193 -6.79 -2.93 9.90
N LEU A 194 -5.62 -2.80 9.30
CA LEU A 194 -4.39 -3.45 9.80
C LEU A 194 -4.02 -2.92 11.18
N PHE A 195 -4.02 -1.60 11.36
CA PHE A 195 -3.67 -0.98 12.64
C PHE A 195 -4.73 -1.26 13.72
N LYS A 196 -6.01 -1.21 13.38
CA LYS A 196 -7.11 -1.60 14.30
C LYS A 196 -6.95 -3.04 14.79
N ARG A 197 -6.67 -3.98 13.90
CA ARG A 197 -6.45 -5.39 14.25
C ARG A 197 -5.25 -5.57 15.19
N ILE A 198 -4.14 -4.88 14.93
CA ILE A 198 -2.95 -4.92 15.78
C ILE A 198 -3.26 -4.30 17.14
N SER A 199 -3.95 -3.14 17.17
CA SER A 199 -4.34 -2.46 18.42
C SER A 199 -5.22 -3.34 19.30
N GLU A 200 -6.24 -3.97 18.74
CA GLU A 200 -7.14 -4.87 19.46
C GLU A 200 -6.39 -6.06 20.09
N GLN A 201 -5.50 -6.71 19.32
CA GLN A 201 -4.71 -7.83 19.81
C GLN A 201 -3.74 -7.40 20.93
N PHE A 202 -3.12 -6.25 20.76
CA PHE A 202 -2.21 -5.69 21.76
C PHE A 202 -2.94 -5.33 23.05
N THR A 203 -4.03 -4.56 22.98
CA THR A 203 -4.82 -4.13 24.11
C THR A 203 -5.33 -5.33 24.92
N ALA A 204 -5.76 -6.41 24.25
CA ALA A 204 -6.21 -7.63 24.91
C ALA A 204 -5.12 -8.28 25.79
N MET A 205 -3.85 -8.21 25.35
CA MET A 205 -2.71 -8.73 26.11
C MET A 205 -2.20 -7.72 27.15
N PHE A 206 -2.06 -6.46 26.76
CA PHE A 206 -1.49 -5.40 27.59
C PHE A 206 -2.36 -5.09 28.82
N ARG A 207 -3.68 -5.06 28.67
CA ARG A 207 -4.63 -4.87 29.79
C ARG A 207 -4.44 -5.89 30.90
N ARG A 208 -3.98 -7.10 30.57
CA ARG A 208 -3.69 -8.18 31.52
C ARG A 208 -2.22 -8.25 31.93
N LYS A 209 -1.40 -7.28 31.45
CA LYS A 209 0.05 -7.25 31.67
C LYS A 209 0.76 -8.56 31.25
N ALA A 210 0.18 -9.24 30.22
CA ALA A 210 0.70 -10.49 29.74
C ALA A 210 2.07 -10.25 29.06
N PHE A 211 3.06 -11.05 29.49
CA PHE A 211 4.44 -10.99 29.00
C PHE A 211 5.19 -9.66 29.24
N LEU A 212 4.57 -8.68 29.89
CA LEU A 212 5.16 -7.36 30.14
C LEU A 212 6.46 -7.44 30.94
N HIS A 213 6.53 -8.38 31.89
CA HIS A 213 7.70 -8.58 32.76
C HIS A 213 9.00 -8.91 32.01
N TRP A 214 8.90 -9.51 30.81
CA TRP A 214 10.08 -9.76 29.96
C TRP A 214 10.70 -8.48 29.43
N TYR A 215 9.87 -7.50 29.09
CA TYR A 215 10.30 -6.21 28.56
C TYR A 215 10.77 -5.27 29.66
N THR A 216 10.02 -5.18 30.75
CA THR A 216 10.41 -4.35 31.91
C THR A 216 11.67 -4.88 32.59
N GLY A 217 11.91 -6.20 32.59
CA GLY A 217 13.14 -6.81 33.07
C GLY A 217 14.38 -6.42 32.25
N GLU A 218 14.22 -6.08 30.97
CA GLU A 218 15.26 -5.59 30.06
C GLU A 218 15.37 -4.05 30.02
N GLY A 219 14.65 -3.35 30.90
CA GLY A 219 14.76 -1.89 31.06
C GLY A 219 13.74 -1.05 30.29
N MET A 220 12.75 -1.64 29.63
CA MET A 220 11.65 -0.89 29.04
C MET A 220 10.66 -0.41 30.10
N ASP A 221 10.13 0.82 29.95
CA ASP A 221 9.09 1.35 30.81
C ASP A 221 7.69 0.93 30.29
N GLU A 222 6.76 0.71 31.21
CA GLU A 222 5.35 0.47 30.90
C GLU A 222 4.73 1.66 30.13
N MET A 223 5.23 2.87 30.37
CA MET A 223 4.79 4.09 29.69
C MET A 223 5.05 4.05 28.17
N GLU A 224 6.15 3.44 27.72
CA GLU A 224 6.46 3.29 26.28
C GLU A 224 5.40 2.47 25.55
N PHE A 225 4.81 1.47 26.21
CA PHE A 225 3.72 0.68 25.64
C PHE A 225 2.42 1.45 25.54
N THR A 226 2.12 2.27 26.56
CA THR A 226 0.92 3.13 26.58
C THR A 226 1.02 4.21 25.49
N GLU A 227 2.19 4.80 25.34
CA GLU A 227 2.48 5.80 24.32
C GLU A 227 2.37 5.23 22.89
N ALA A 228 2.92 4.03 22.69
CA ALA A 228 2.80 3.31 21.41
C ALA A 228 1.34 2.96 21.07
N GLU A 229 0.52 2.58 22.05
CA GLU A 229 -0.92 2.32 21.86
C GLU A 229 -1.66 3.60 21.48
N SER A 230 -1.38 4.71 22.18
CA SER A 230 -1.98 6.02 21.90
C SER A 230 -1.66 6.47 20.50
N ASN A 231 -0.37 6.48 20.10
CA ASN A 231 0.07 6.90 18.77
C ASN A 231 -0.55 6.08 17.63
N MET A 232 -0.73 4.77 17.85
CA MET A 232 -1.38 3.93 16.86
C MET A 232 -2.87 4.23 16.72
N ASN A 233 -3.57 4.51 17.83
CA ASN A 233 -4.98 4.92 17.81
C ASN A 233 -5.16 6.31 17.18
N ASP A 234 -4.24 7.23 17.43
CA ASP A 234 -4.22 8.55 16.79
C ASP A 234 -4.05 8.43 15.28
N LEU A 235 -3.15 7.55 14.81
CA LEU A 235 -2.99 7.26 13.39
C LEU A 235 -4.28 6.73 12.74
N VAL A 236 -4.97 5.81 13.42
CA VAL A 236 -6.26 5.28 12.94
C VAL A 236 -7.29 6.40 12.82
N SER A 237 -7.36 7.29 13.81
CA SER A 237 -8.28 8.44 13.82
C SER A 237 -7.95 9.41 12.69
N GLU A 238 -6.68 9.66 12.42
CA GLU A 238 -6.22 10.51 11.32
C GLU A 238 -6.61 9.91 9.95
N TYR A 239 -6.39 8.61 9.72
CA TYR A 239 -6.86 7.96 8.49
C TYR A 239 -8.38 8.04 8.33
N GLN A 240 -9.14 7.94 9.42
CA GLN A 240 -10.58 8.06 9.37
C GLN A 240 -11.01 9.49 9.02
N GLN A 241 -10.38 10.50 9.57
CA GLN A 241 -10.62 11.91 9.25
C GLN A 241 -10.43 12.18 7.75
N TYR A 242 -9.31 11.76 7.18
CA TYR A 242 -9.04 11.93 5.75
C TYR A 242 -9.94 11.08 4.84
N GLN A 243 -10.50 9.98 5.34
CA GLN A 243 -11.51 9.21 4.62
C GLN A 243 -12.83 9.94 4.51
N ASP A 244 -13.23 10.64 5.57
CA ASP A 244 -14.51 11.33 5.70
C ASP A 244 -14.46 12.77 5.15
N ALA A 245 -13.26 13.34 4.98
CA ALA A 245 -13.07 14.67 4.43
C ALA A 245 -13.68 14.84 3.04
N THR A 246 -14.37 15.95 2.83
CA THR A 246 -14.98 16.34 1.56
C THR A 246 -14.22 17.53 0.95
N ALA A 247 -14.41 17.77 -0.35
CA ALA A 247 -13.76 18.89 -1.04
C ALA A 247 -14.15 20.26 -0.45
N GLU A 248 -15.38 20.39 0.06
CA GLU A 248 -15.88 21.63 0.66
C GLU A 248 -15.17 21.98 1.98
N GLU A 249 -14.77 20.99 2.77
CA GLU A 249 -14.04 21.21 4.03
C GLU A 249 -12.60 21.69 3.79
N GLY A 250 -11.96 21.25 2.70
CA GLY A 250 -10.60 21.66 2.33
C GLY A 250 -10.52 23.15 1.91
N GLU A 251 -11.55 23.69 1.23
CA GLU A 251 -11.60 25.10 0.85
C GLU A 251 -11.72 26.01 2.06
N PHE A 252 -12.45 25.62 3.10
CA PHE A 252 -12.58 26.40 4.34
C PHE A 252 -11.30 26.43 5.18
N GLU A 253 -10.48 25.39 5.17
CA GLU A 253 -9.20 25.36 5.87
C GLU A 253 -8.16 26.24 5.16
N GLU A 254 -8.07 26.22 3.82
CA GLU A 254 -7.18 27.09 3.05
C GLU A 254 -7.57 28.58 3.18
N GLU A 255 -8.87 28.93 3.14
CA GLU A 255 -9.33 30.32 3.36
C GLU A 255 -9.04 30.80 4.79
N ALA A 256 -9.14 29.92 5.80
CA ALA A 256 -8.83 30.28 7.19
C ALA A 256 -7.33 30.47 7.46
N GLU A 257 -6.45 29.78 6.74
CA GLU A 257 -5.00 29.96 6.82
C GLU A 257 -4.55 31.23 6.07
N GLU A 258 -5.21 31.61 4.97
CA GLU A 258 -4.92 32.87 4.25
C GLU A 258 -5.41 34.10 5.01
N GLU A 259 -6.50 34.03 5.81
CA GLU A 259 -6.97 35.17 6.64
C GLU A 259 -6.09 35.42 7.88
N VAL A 260 -5.25 34.47 8.30
CA VAL A 260 -4.38 34.58 9.50
C VAL A 260 -2.93 34.95 9.13
N ALA A 261 -2.56 34.92 7.85
CA ALA A 261 -1.23 35.28 7.35
C ALA A 261 -1.15 36.70 6.84
#